data_957cc5da815d655246e497cab68b8c66
#
_entry.id   957cc5da815d655246e497cab68b8c66
#
_cell.length_a   1.000
_cell.length_b   1.000
_cell.length_c   1.000
_cell.angle_alpha   90.00
_cell.angle_beta   90.00
_cell.angle_gamma   90.00
#
_symmetry.space_group_name_H-M   'P 1'
#
loop_
_entity.id
_entity.type
_entity.pdbx_description
1 polymer ?
#
loop_
_entity_poly.entity_id
_entity_poly.type
_entity_poly.pdbx_seq_one_letter_code
_entity_poly.pdbx_strand_id
1 'polypeptide(L)'
;MLPSHSSLLLFVSAALVLLAIPGPAVFYILGRSIGQGRSAGLVSALGIGVGTLVHTLAAAVGLSALLVSSATAFSLVKYLGAAYLIYLGVQKLRRQEAFGVTGDAARSKLSRVFGQGIIVNVLNPKTALFFFAFLPQFVDPGRGKVAAQILFLGTLFAVMGVLSDSVWALFSGTIAHWLRSNARWLRTQRYVSGGMLISLGVATAFAGSGHKK
;
A
#
# COMPACT_ATOMS: atom_id res chain seq x y z
N MET A 1 -12.38 4.64 20.87
CA MET A 1 -11.45 5.77 20.96
C MET A 1 -10.43 5.67 19.84
N LEU A 2 -9.83 6.78 19.42
CA LEU A 2 -8.84 6.83 18.34
C LEU A 2 -7.45 6.42 18.84
N PRO A 3 -6.51 6.02 17.93
CA PRO A 3 -5.11 5.82 18.25
C PRO A 3 -4.48 7.05 18.94
N SER A 4 -3.37 6.88 19.66
CA SER A 4 -2.67 8.01 20.29
C SER A 4 -2.13 8.98 19.24
N HIS A 5 -1.94 10.25 19.59
CA HIS A 5 -1.38 11.24 18.67
C HIS A 5 -0.01 10.82 18.12
N SER A 6 0.84 10.23 18.96
CA SER A 6 2.15 9.71 18.54
C SER A 6 2.02 8.54 17.55
N SER A 7 1.13 7.58 17.81
CA SER A 7 0.85 6.47 16.88
C SER A 7 0.30 6.99 15.55
N LEU A 8 -0.58 7.99 15.58
CA LEU A 8 -1.15 8.59 14.38
C LEU A 8 -0.08 9.30 13.54
N LEU A 9 0.80 10.08 14.16
CA LEU A 9 1.89 10.75 13.47
C LEU A 9 2.86 9.75 12.83
N LEU A 10 3.23 8.70 13.56
CA LEU A 10 4.07 7.63 13.02
C LEU A 10 3.38 6.90 11.86
N PHE A 11 2.08 6.61 11.99
CA PHE A 11 1.29 5.99 10.93
C PHE A 11 1.27 6.86 9.67
N VAL A 12 0.93 8.14 9.79
CA VAL A 12 0.88 9.08 8.66
C VAL A 12 2.24 9.21 7.99
N SER A 13 3.32 9.34 8.77
CA SER A 13 4.68 9.43 8.23
C SER A 13 5.06 8.16 7.45
N ALA A 14 4.81 6.99 8.02
CA ALA A 14 5.08 5.71 7.36
C ALA A 14 4.20 5.49 6.12
N ALA A 15 2.93 5.87 6.19
CA ALA A 15 2.00 5.81 5.06
C ALA A 15 2.46 6.72 3.91
N LEU A 16 2.88 7.96 4.19
CA LEU A 16 3.42 8.88 3.18
C LEU A 16 4.64 8.31 2.48
N VAL A 17 5.60 7.78 3.26
CA VAL A 17 6.79 7.14 2.68
C VAL A 17 6.40 5.94 1.81
N LEU A 18 5.47 5.09 2.26
CA LEU A 18 4.99 3.96 1.48
C LEU A 18 4.29 4.40 0.19
N LEU A 19 3.42 5.40 0.25
CA LEU A 19 2.65 5.91 -0.90
C LEU A 19 3.53 6.63 -1.91
N ALA A 20 4.59 7.31 -1.46
CA ALA A 20 5.55 7.97 -2.35
C ALA A 20 6.33 7.00 -3.23
N ILE A 21 6.47 5.73 -2.82
CA ILE A 21 7.18 4.71 -3.59
C ILE A 21 6.24 4.08 -4.61
N PRO A 22 6.50 4.24 -5.92
CA PRO A 22 5.64 3.67 -6.94
C PRO A 22 5.67 2.13 -6.90
N GLY A 23 4.48 1.54 -6.96
CA GLY A 23 4.24 0.11 -7.02
C GLY A 23 3.27 -0.25 -8.15
N PRO A 24 2.75 -1.49 -8.20
CA PRO A 24 1.85 -1.96 -9.25
C PRO A 24 0.65 -1.04 -9.50
N ALA A 25 0.06 -0.48 -8.44
CA ALA A 25 -1.05 0.47 -8.53
C ALA A 25 -0.65 1.75 -9.28
N VAL A 26 0.49 2.36 -8.92
CA VAL A 26 1.00 3.57 -9.59
C VAL A 26 1.32 3.29 -11.06
N PHE A 27 1.90 2.13 -11.38
CA PHE A 27 2.18 1.76 -12.78
C PHE A 27 0.90 1.58 -13.58
N TYR A 28 -0.14 1.00 -13.00
CA TYR A 28 -1.46 0.93 -13.62
C TYR A 28 -2.02 2.32 -13.90
N ILE A 29 -1.98 3.25 -12.93
CA ILE A 29 -2.42 4.64 -13.08
C ILE A 29 -1.64 5.34 -14.21
N LEU A 30 -0.31 5.25 -14.20
CA LEU A 30 0.53 5.86 -15.24
C LEU A 30 0.21 5.29 -16.63
N GLY A 31 0.05 3.97 -16.76
CA GLY A 31 -0.32 3.34 -18.01
C GLY A 31 -1.67 3.84 -18.55
N ARG A 32 -2.69 3.95 -17.67
CA ARG A 32 -4.01 4.46 -18.03
C ARG A 32 -3.98 5.97 -18.34
N SER A 33 -3.25 6.76 -17.57
CA SER A 33 -3.11 8.19 -17.82
C SER A 33 -2.43 8.50 -19.14
N ILE A 34 -1.38 7.75 -19.49
CA ILE A 34 -0.63 7.94 -20.74
C ILE A 34 -1.45 7.45 -21.94
N GLY A 35 -2.09 6.27 -21.84
CA GLY A 35 -2.85 5.67 -22.96
C GLY A 35 -4.23 6.28 -23.19
N GLN A 36 -4.91 6.77 -22.13
CA GLN A 36 -6.30 7.25 -22.20
C GLN A 36 -6.52 8.67 -21.66
N GLY A 37 -5.48 9.34 -21.17
CA GLY A 37 -5.55 10.68 -20.62
C GLY A 37 -5.75 10.71 -19.09
N ARG A 38 -5.60 11.91 -18.52
CA ARG A 38 -5.62 12.15 -17.06
C ARG A 38 -6.91 11.70 -16.37
N SER A 39 -8.05 11.81 -17.04
CA SER A 39 -9.34 11.34 -16.49
C SER A 39 -9.34 9.83 -16.22
N ALA A 40 -8.77 9.03 -17.11
CA ALA A 40 -8.63 7.60 -16.90
C ALA A 40 -7.69 7.29 -15.73
N GLY A 41 -6.60 8.06 -15.58
CA GLY A 41 -5.72 7.96 -14.42
C GLY A 41 -6.42 8.29 -13.10
N LEU A 42 -7.18 9.37 -13.04
CA LEU A 42 -7.94 9.76 -11.84
C LEU A 42 -9.00 8.72 -11.48
N VAL A 43 -9.71 8.19 -12.48
CA VAL A 43 -10.68 7.11 -12.27
C VAL A 43 -9.99 5.82 -11.80
N SER A 44 -8.77 5.55 -12.29
CA SER A 44 -7.93 4.45 -11.78
C SER A 44 -7.57 4.65 -10.30
N ALA A 45 -7.17 5.87 -9.91
CA ALA A 45 -6.86 6.20 -8.52
C ALA A 45 -8.06 6.00 -7.59
N LEU A 46 -9.26 6.40 -8.03
CA LEU A 46 -10.50 6.15 -7.28
C LEU A 46 -10.79 4.63 -7.15
N GLY A 47 -10.62 3.86 -8.21
CA GLY A 47 -10.77 2.40 -8.17
C GLY A 47 -9.79 1.75 -7.19
N ILE A 48 -8.53 2.18 -7.21
CA ILE A 48 -7.49 1.74 -6.26
C ILE A 48 -7.87 2.10 -4.83
N GLY A 49 -8.41 3.32 -4.60
CA GLY A 49 -8.92 3.73 -3.29
C GLY A 49 -10.02 2.80 -2.76
N VAL A 50 -10.97 2.41 -3.61
CA VAL A 50 -12.00 1.41 -3.24
C VAL A 50 -11.37 0.05 -2.94
N GLY A 51 -10.38 -0.41 -3.72
CA GLY A 51 -9.62 -1.62 -3.42
C GLY A 51 -8.91 -1.55 -2.05
N THR A 52 -8.42 -0.36 -1.67
CA THR A 52 -7.86 -0.12 -0.33
C THR A 52 -8.94 -0.27 0.77
N LEU A 53 -10.16 0.21 0.53
CA LEU A 53 -11.26 0.02 1.48
C LEU A 53 -11.67 -1.45 1.63
N VAL A 54 -11.55 -2.27 0.58
CA VAL A 54 -11.73 -3.73 0.68
C VAL A 54 -10.70 -4.33 1.64
N HIS A 55 -9.42 -3.97 1.53
CA HIS A 55 -8.40 -4.38 2.50
C HIS A 55 -8.68 -3.87 3.91
N THR A 56 -9.19 -2.64 4.03
CA THR A 56 -9.58 -2.05 5.33
C THR A 56 -10.66 -2.90 6.00
N LEU A 57 -11.71 -3.26 5.27
CA LEU A 57 -12.80 -4.10 5.78
C LEU A 57 -12.32 -5.50 6.14
N ALA A 58 -11.53 -6.12 5.25
CA ALA A 58 -10.95 -7.44 5.51
C ALA A 58 -10.07 -7.45 6.76
N ALA A 59 -9.24 -6.41 6.94
CA ALA A 59 -8.41 -6.25 8.13
C ALA A 59 -9.27 -5.99 9.39
N ALA A 60 -10.31 -5.15 9.29
CA ALA A 60 -11.19 -4.86 10.43
C ALA A 60 -11.90 -6.11 10.94
N VAL A 61 -12.35 -6.97 10.04
CA VAL A 61 -13.00 -8.24 10.41
C VAL A 61 -11.95 -9.28 10.85
N GLY A 62 -10.95 -9.53 10.01
CA GLY A 62 -9.98 -10.62 10.22
C GLY A 62 -9.04 -10.36 11.41
N LEU A 63 -8.41 -9.18 11.47
CA LEU A 63 -7.48 -8.84 12.56
C LEU A 63 -8.20 -8.66 13.89
N SER A 64 -9.41 -8.09 13.89
CA SER A 64 -10.19 -7.97 15.12
C SER A 64 -10.53 -9.35 15.69
N ALA A 65 -10.96 -10.29 14.84
CA ALA A 65 -11.23 -11.66 15.26
C ALA A 65 -9.96 -12.36 15.80
N LEU A 66 -8.83 -12.21 15.11
CA LEU A 66 -7.55 -12.78 15.53
C LEU A 66 -7.05 -12.20 16.86
N LEU A 67 -7.11 -10.89 17.06
CA LEU A 67 -6.67 -10.24 18.31
C LEU A 67 -7.53 -10.65 19.51
N VAL A 68 -8.83 -10.90 19.29
CA VAL A 68 -9.75 -11.32 20.35
C VAL A 68 -9.62 -12.82 20.63
N SER A 69 -9.37 -13.65 19.61
CA SER A 69 -9.41 -15.11 19.74
C SER A 69 -8.08 -15.74 20.18
N SER A 70 -6.93 -15.21 19.75
CA SER A 70 -5.63 -15.83 20.04
C SER A 70 -4.44 -14.91 19.79
N ALA A 71 -3.71 -14.57 20.85
CA ALA A 71 -2.44 -13.85 20.76
C ALA A 71 -1.37 -14.63 19.96
N THR A 72 -1.42 -15.97 20.04
CA THR A 72 -0.51 -16.84 19.28
C THR A 72 -0.81 -16.79 17.78
N ALA A 73 -2.08 -16.87 17.39
CA ALA A 73 -2.49 -16.77 15.99
C ALA A 73 -2.13 -15.40 15.39
N PHE A 74 -2.35 -14.33 16.16
CA PHE A 74 -1.92 -12.98 15.76
C PHE A 74 -0.40 -12.89 15.57
N SER A 75 0.39 -13.44 16.51
CA SER A 75 1.84 -13.48 16.40
C SER A 75 2.31 -14.24 15.17
N LEU A 76 1.67 -15.39 14.86
CA LEU A 76 1.98 -16.19 13.67
C LEU A 76 1.73 -15.37 12.39
N VAL A 77 0.56 -14.73 12.25
CA VAL A 77 0.24 -13.87 11.09
C VAL A 77 1.23 -12.72 10.98
N LYS A 78 1.58 -12.08 12.09
CA LYS A 78 2.58 -11.01 12.15
C LYS A 78 3.94 -11.47 11.62
N TYR A 79 4.48 -12.59 12.09
CA TYR A 79 5.80 -13.07 11.67
C TYR A 79 5.79 -13.59 10.23
N LEU A 80 4.72 -14.25 9.78
CA LEU A 80 4.58 -14.66 8.39
C LEU A 80 4.50 -13.43 7.46
N GLY A 81 3.75 -12.40 7.85
CA GLY A 81 3.68 -11.14 7.13
C GLY A 81 5.03 -10.41 7.07
N ALA A 82 5.76 -10.36 8.18
CA ALA A 82 7.11 -9.80 8.24
C ALA A 82 8.09 -10.54 7.33
N ALA A 83 8.12 -11.87 7.38
CA ALA A 83 8.96 -12.70 6.54
C ALA A 83 8.64 -12.51 5.05
N TYR A 84 7.35 -12.41 4.71
CA TYR A 84 6.92 -12.18 3.34
C TYR A 84 7.26 -10.76 2.84
N LEU A 85 7.17 -9.73 3.69
CA LEU A 85 7.65 -8.37 3.35
C LEU A 85 9.15 -8.38 3.03
N ILE A 86 9.95 -9.06 3.85
CA ILE A 86 11.39 -9.20 3.62
C ILE A 86 11.63 -9.96 2.30
N TYR A 87 10.92 -11.06 2.06
CA TYR A 87 11.02 -11.83 0.82
C TYR A 87 10.72 -10.96 -0.41
N LEU A 88 9.62 -10.19 -0.41
CA LEU A 88 9.28 -9.29 -1.52
C LEU A 88 10.31 -8.18 -1.70
N GLY A 89 10.84 -7.63 -0.61
CA GLY A 89 11.91 -6.64 -0.67
C GLY A 89 13.17 -7.20 -1.32
N VAL A 90 13.60 -8.39 -0.92
CA VAL A 90 14.75 -9.10 -1.53
C VAL A 90 14.46 -9.43 -3.00
N GLN A 91 13.26 -9.93 -3.32
CA GLN A 91 12.87 -10.22 -4.71
C GLN A 91 12.94 -8.96 -5.57
N LYS A 92 12.44 -7.82 -5.06
CA LYS A 92 12.50 -6.54 -5.76
C LYS A 92 13.94 -6.06 -5.97
N LEU A 93 14.84 -6.31 -5.02
CA LEU A 93 16.27 -6.00 -5.19
C LEU A 93 16.94 -6.87 -6.25
N ARG A 94 16.50 -8.13 -6.41
CA ARG A 94 17.10 -9.09 -7.36
C ARG A 94 16.56 -8.95 -8.78
N ARG A 95 15.27 -8.63 -8.96
CA ARG A 95 14.64 -8.56 -10.29
C ARG A 95 14.84 -7.17 -10.91
N GLN A 96 15.33 -7.14 -12.15
CA GLN A 96 15.21 -5.97 -13.03
C GLN A 96 13.79 -5.99 -13.62
N GLU A 97 12.85 -5.30 -12.98
CA GLU A 97 11.56 -5.05 -13.61
C GLU A 97 11.78 -4.03 -14.74
N ALA A 98 11.56 -4.47 -15.97
CA ALA A 98 11.45 -3.55 -17.08
C ALA A 98 10.25 -2.60 -16.80
N PHE A 99 10.45 -1.32 -17.03
CA PHE A 99 9.41 -0.30 -16.86
C PHE A 99 8.40 -0.44 -18.01
N GLY A 100 7.48 -1.39 -17.87
CA GLY A 100 6.44 -1.69 -18.86
C GLY A 100 5.26 -0.71 -18.76
N VAL A 101 5.52 0.61 -18.80
CA VAL A 101 4.45 1.57 -19.12
C VAL A 101 4.27 1.52 -20.65
N THR A 102 3.59 0.48 -21.12
CA THR A 102 3.14 0.42 -22.49
C THR A 102 1.95 1.36 -22.65
N GLY A 103 2.10 2.41 -23.45
CA GLY A 103 1.01 3.34 -23.78
C GLY A 103 -0.10 2.73 -24.66
N ASP A 104 -0.02 1.44 -24.96
CA ASP A 104 -0.96 0.69 -25.79
C ASP A 104 -2.18 0.15 -25.03
N ALA A 105 -2.55 0.75 -23.90
CA ALA A 105 -3.81 0.41 -23.27
C ALA A 105 -4.96 0.83 -24.19
N ALA A 106 -5.56 -0.12 -24.92
CA ALA A 106 -6.75 0.12 -25.73
C ALA A 106 -7.78 0.94 -24.93
N ARG A 107 -8.36 1.97 -25.56
CA ARG A 107 -9.36 2.84 -24.92
C ARG A 107 -10.49 1.99 -24.36
N SER A 108 -10.64 1.99 -23.07
CA SER A 108 -11.68 1.27 -22.33
C SER A 108 -12.66 2.27 -21.72
N LYS A 109 -13.93 1.87 -21.55
CA LYS A 109 -14.91 2.68 -20.79
C LYS A 109 -14.37 2.97 -19.39
N LEU A 110 -14.56 4.19 -18.88
CA LEU A 110 -14.08 4.61 -17.56
C LEU A 110 -14.59 3.71 -16.42
N SER A 111 -15.82 3.18 -16.53
CA SER A 111 -16.34 2.20 -15.57
C SER A 111 -15.51 0.91 -15.51
N ARG A 112 -15.02 0.45 -16.67
CA ARG A 112 -14.11 -0.72 -16.73
C ARG A 112 -12.75 -0.38 -16.11
N VAL A 113 -12.22 0.81 -16.38
CA VAL A 113 -10.96 1.30 -15.79
C VAL A 113 -11.07 1.36 -14.27
N PHE A 114 -12.19 1.87 -13.74
CA PHE A 114 -12.48 1.88 -12.31
C PHE A 114 -12.48 0.47 -11.69
N GLY A 115 -13.26 -0.45 -12.27
CA GLY A 115 -13.33 -1.84 -11.79
C GLY A 115 -11.98 -2.55 -11.84
N GLN A 116 -11.19 -2.33 -12.90
CA GLN A 116 -9.83 -2.87 -13.00
C GLN A 116 -8.90 -2.27 -11.92
N GLY A 117 -9.05 -0.98 -11.59
CA GLY A 117 -8.32 -0.34 -10.50
C GLY A 117 -8.58 -1.02 -9.16
N ILE A 118 -9.86 -1.38 -8.88
CA ILE A 118 -10.22 -2.15 -7.68
C ILE A 118 -9.47 -3.48 -7.68
N ILE A 119 -9.56 -4.25 -8.76
CA ILE A 119 -8.93 -5.58 -8.86
C ILE A 119 -7.41 -5.48 -8.71
N VAL A 120 -6.78 -4.53 -9.39
CA VAL A 120 -5.33 -4.29 -9.29
C VAL A 120 -4.91 -4.05 -7.85
N ASN A 121 -5.70 -3.29 -7.09
CA ASN A 121 -5.33 -3.00 -5.71
C ASN A 121 -5.70 -4.11 -4.73
N VAL A 122 -6.81 -4.80 -4.92
CA VAL A 122 -7.17 -5.98 -4.11
C VAL A 122 -6.12 -7.09 -4.25
N LEU A 123 -5.57 -7.26 -5.46
CA LEU A 123 -4.50 -8.21 -5.74
C LEU A 123 -3.10 -7.62 -5.49
N ASN A 124 -2.99 -6.38 -5.01
CA ASN A 124 -1.70 -5.73 -4.78
C ASN A 124 -1.04 -6.23 -3.49
N PRO A 125 0.05 -7.00 -3.58
CA PRO A 125 0.70 -7.54 -2.40
C PRO A 125 1.25 -6.45 -1.47
N LYS A 126 1.64 -5.30 -2.00
CA LYS A 126 2.12 -4.17 -1.21
C LYS A 126 1.03 -3.66 -0.27
N THR A 127 -0.20 -3.49 -0.77
CA THR A 127 -1.35 -3.01 0.01
C THR A 127 -1.80 -4.08 1.00
N ALA A 128 -1.94 -5.33 0.56
CA ALA A 128 -2.32 -6.44 1.42
C ALA A 128 -1.40 -6.55 2.64
N LEU A 129 -0.09 -6.52 2.41
CA LEU A 129 0.91 -6.64 3.49
C LEU A 129 0.93 -5.43 4.43
N PHE A 130 0.73 -4.23 3.89
CA PHE A 130 0.57 -3.05 4.73
C PHE A 130 -0.58 -3.24 5.71
N PHE A 131 -1.73 -3.72 5.24
CA PHE A 131 -2.90 -3.92 6.09
C PHE A 131 -2.73 -5.06 7.09
N PHE A 132 -2.15 -6.18 6.69
CA PHE A 132 -2.07 -7.36 7.57
C PHE A 132 -0.85 -7.37 8.48
N ALA A 133 0.27 -6.82 8.06
CA ALA A 133 1.51 -6.88 8.82
C ALA A 133 1.88 -5.56 9.50
N PHE A 134 1.60 -4.42 8.87
CA PHE A 134 2.07 -3.12 9.36
C PHE A 134 1.00 -2.32 10.10
N LEU A 135 -0.22 -2.20 9.57
CA LEU A 135 -1.31 -1.44 10.19
C LEU A 135 -1.60 -1.86 11.64
N PRO A 136 -1.58 -3.15 12.03
CA PRO A 136 -1.87 -3.58 13.40
C PRO A 136 -0.96 -2.98 14.47
N GLN A 137 0.26 -2.55 14.10
CA GLN A 137 1.24 -1.95 15.01
C GLN A 137 0.77 -0.60 15.58
N PHE A 138 -0.20 0.03 14.92
CA PHE A 138 -0.77 1.33 15.31
C PHE A 138 -2.11 1.19 16.02
N VAL A 139 -2.57 -0.05 16.21
CA VAL A 139 -3.83 -0.37 16.91
C VAL A 139 -3.51 -0.70 18.36
N ASP A 140 -4.22 -0.04 19.29
CA ASP A 140 -4.08 -0.26 20.72
C ASP A 140 -5.38 -0.89 21.28
N PRO A 141 -5.38 -2.20 21.58
CA PRO A 141 -6.56 -2.86 22.16
C PRO A 141 -7.03 -2.24 23.48
N GLY A 142 -6.13 -1.66 24.27
CA GLY A 142 -6.45 -0.99 25.54
C GLY A 142 -7.23 0.32 25.38
N ARG A 143 -7.25 0.90 24.16
CA ARG A 143 -7.92 2.16 23.86
C ARG A 143 -9.31 2.02 23.25
N GLY A 144 -9.86 0.83 23.18
CA GLY A 144 -11.24 0.59 22.73
C GLY A 144 -11.34 -0.37 21.55
N LYS A 145 -12.44 -0.24 20.76
CA LYS A 145 -12.76 -1.21 19.70
C LYS A 145 -11.70 -1.24 18.61
N VAL A 146 -10.97 -2.35 18.52
CA VAL A 146 -9.91 -2.62 17.53
C VAL A 146 -10.40 -2.38 16.09
N ALA A 147 -11.58 -2.92 15.74
CA ALA A 147 -12.17 -2.74 14.41
C ALA A 147 -12.35 -1.26 14.04
N ALA A 148 -12.80 -0.41 14.99
CA ALA A 148 -12.99 1.02 14.74
C ALA A 148 -11.66 1.73 14.47
N GLN A 149 -10.58 1.37 15.17
CA GLN A 149 -9.25 1.91 14.93
C GLN A 149 -8.73 1.49 13.54
N ILE A 150 -8.92 0.22 13.16
CA ILE A 150 -8.54 -0.30 11.84
C ILE A 150 -9.31 0.42 10.72
N LEU A 151 -10.63 0.59 10.89
CA LEU A 151 -11.46 1.30 9.93
C LEU A 151 -11.01 2.76 9.78
N PHE A 152 -10.72 3.43 10.88
CA PHE A 152 -10.24 4.81 10.86
C PHE A 152 -8.88 4.93 10.14
N LEU A 153 -7.89 4.14 10.56
CA LEU A 153 -6.54 4.18 9.97
C LEU A 153 -6.56 3.74 8.50
N GLY A 154 -7.34 2.71 8.16
CA GLY A 154 -7.46 2.21 6.80
C GLY A 154 -8.16 3.20 5.88
N THR A 155 -9.21 3.90 6.35
CA THR A 155 -9.87 4.96 5.59
C THR A 155 -8.94 6.16 5.40
N LEU A 156 -8.20 6.55 6.45
CA LEU A 156 -7.18 7.59 6.35
C LEU A 156 -6.12 7.23 5.29
N PHE A 157 -5.63 5.99 5.30
CA PHE A 157 -4.68 5.49 4.30
C PHE A 157 -5.28 5.50 2.89
N ALA A 158 -6.56 5.12 2.72
CA ALA A 158 -7.24 5.16 1.43
C ALA A 158 -7.35 6.60 0.88
N VAL A 159 -7.70 7.57 1.72
CA VAL A 159 -7.77 8.99 1.33
C VAL A 159 -6.38 9.50 0.94
N MET A 160 -5.37 9.25 1.76
CA MET A 160 -3.98 9.63 1.45
C MET A 160 -3.50 8.96 0.15
N GLY A 161 -3.88 7.70 -0.06
CA GLY A 161 -3.58 6.94 -1.27
C GLY A 161 -4.21 7.58 -2.51
N VAL A 162 -5.51 7.89 -2.48
CA VAL A 162 -6.20 8.54 -3.59
C VAL A 162 -5.59 9.90 -3.92
N LEU A 163 -5.22 10.69 -2.91
CA LEU A 163 -4.54 11.98 -3.12
C LEU A 163 -3.16 11.79 -3.78
N SER A 164 -2.34 10.89 -3.26
CA SER A 164 -1.03 10.57 -3.83
C SER A 164 -1.13 10.03 -5.26
N ASP A 165 -2.05 9.10 -5.49
CA ASP A 165 -2.30 8.47 -6.79
C ASP A 165 -2.85 9.47 -7.81
N SER A 166 -3.64 10.45 -7.37
CA SER A 166 -4.11 11.54 -8.22
C SER A 166 -2.97 12.45 -8.69
N VAL A 167 -1.97 12.69 -7.84
CA VAL A 167 -0.75 13.41 -8.24
C VAL A 167 -0.02 12.63 -9.35
N TRP A 168 0.16 11.30 -9.20
CA TRP A 168 0.74 10.46 -10.24
C TRP A 168 -0.06 10.52 -11.55
N ALA A 169 -1.40 10.51 -11.48
CA ALA A 169 -2.29 10.60 -12.64
C ALA A 169 -2.14 11.95 -13.38
N LEU A 170 -2.15 13.05 -12.65
CA LEU A 170 -2.11 14.41 -13.21
C LEU A 170 -0.76 14.71 -13.87
N PHE A 171 0.33 14.28 -13.26
CA PHE A 171 1.69 14.51 -13.76
C PHE A 171 2.24 13.37 -14.61
N SER A 172 1.38 12.43 -15.02
CA SER A 172 1.77 11.20 -15.72
C SER A 172 2.64 11.43 -16.96
N GLY A 173 2.33 12.43 -17.77
CA GLY A 173 3.11 12.76 -18.99
C GLY A 173 4.54 13.17 -18.66
N THR A 174 4.72 14.12 -17.75
CA THR A 174 6.03 14.60 -17.29
C THR A 174 6.81 13.50 -16.57
N ILE A 175 6.13 12.79 -15.67
CA ILE A 175 6.72 11.70 -14.90
C ILE A 175 7.15 10.55 -15.81
N ALA A 176 6.32 10.15 -16.76
CA ALA A 176 6.66 9.06 -17.68
C ALA A 176 7.85 9.41 -18.58
N HIS A 177 7.93 10.64 -19.09
CA HIS A 177 9.06 11.12 -19.86
C HIS A 177 10.33 11.08 -19.02
N TRP A 178 10.27 11.65 -17.83
CA TRP A 178 11.41 11.67 -16.90
C TRP A 178 11.85 10.26 -16.46
N LEU A 179 10.90 9.37 -16.17
CA LEU A 179 11.20 7.99 -15.80
C LEU A 179 11.88 7.20 -16.94
N ARG A 180 11.43 7.40 -18.19
CA ARG A 180 12.03 6.73 -19.36
C ARG A 180 13.43 7.22 -19.65
N SER A 181 13.70 8.50 -19.39
CA SER A 181 15.01 9.11 -19.65
C SER A 181 16.04 8.88 -18.52
N ASN A 182 15.60 8.42 -17.34
CA ASN A 182 16.45 8.35 -16.16
C ASN A 182 16.66 6.92 -15.64
N ALA A 183 17.55 6.17 -16.29
CA ALA A 183 17.91 4.81 -15.88
C ALA A 183 18.45 4.72 -14.43
N ARG A 184 19.09 5.80 -13.93
CA ARG A 184 19.55 5.86 -12.53
C ARG A 184 18.40 5.85 -11.57
N TRP A 185 17.32 6.58 -11.86
CA TRP A 185 16.12 6.60 -11.03
C TRP A 185 15.46 5.22 -10.94
N LEU A 186 15.32 4.50 -12.06
CA LEU A 186 14.77 3.16 -12.10
C LEU A 186 15.56 2.20 -11.20
N ARG A 187 16.88 2.34 -11.21
CA ARG A 187 17.77 1.57 -10.33
C ARG A 187 17.58 1.97 -8.87
N THR A 188 17.62 3.28 -8.57
CA THR A 188 17.46 3.81 -7.21
C THR A 188 16.11 3.45 -6.62
N GLN A 189 15.02 3.60 -7.39
CA GLN A 189 13.66 3.23 -6.96
C GLN A 189 13.57 1.75 -6.57
N ARG A 190 14.25 0.86 -7.29
CA ARG A 190 14.33 -0.56 -6.96
C ARG A 190 14.96 -0.77 -5.58
N TYR A 191 16.08 -0.11 -5.30
CA TYR A 191 16.76 -0.22 -4.00
C TYR A 191 15.96 0.42 -2.87
N VAL A 192 15.38 1.59 -3.09
CA VAL A 192 14.54 2.27 -2.12
C VAL A 192 13.29 1.44 -1.80
N SER A 193 12.58 0.96 -2.82
CA SER A 193 11.36 0.13 -2.61
C SER A 193 11.67 -1.20 -1.95
N GLY A 194 12.75 -1.87 -2.39
CA GLY A 194 13.18 -3.14 -1.79
C GLY A 194 13.65 -2.97 -0.35
N GLY A 195 14.49 -1.97 -0.10
CA GLY A 195 14.96 -1.64 1.25
C GLY A 195 13.82 -1.27 2.20
N MET A 196 12.84 -0.50 1.71
CA MET A 196 11.68 -0.14 2.51
C MET A 196 10.81 -1.35 2.87
N LEU A 197 10.56 -2.26 1.93
CA LEU A 197 9.81 -3.49 2.22
C LEU A 197 10.54 -4.34 3.27
N ILE A 198 11.86 -4.44 3.17
CA ILE A 198 12.69 -5.12 4.17
C ILE A 198 12.59 -4.42 5.52
N SER A 199 12.73 -3.09 5.56
CA SER A 199 12.65 -2.31 6.80
C SER A 199 11.28 -2.44 7.46
N LEU A 200 10.19 -2.41 6.68
CA LEU A 200 8.83 -2.64 7.18
C LEU A 200 8.68 -4.07 7.74
N GLY A 201 9.22 -5.07 7.06
CA GLY A 201 9.20 -6.46 7.55
C GLY A 201 9.98 -6.61 8.86
N VAL A 202 11.17 -6.04 8.95
CA VAL A 202 11.97 -6.02 10.18
C VAL A 202 11.23 -5.26 11.29
N ALA A 203 10.74 -4.06 11.05
CA ALA A 203 9.97 -3.29 12.02
C ALA A 203 8.74 -4.08 12.51
N THR A 204 8.01 -4.75 11.61
CA THR A 204 6.88 -5.62 11.97
C THR A 204 7.30 -6.78 12.87
N ALA A 205 8.43 -7.43 12.61
CA ALA A 205 8.91 -8.53 13.43
C ALA A 205 9.22 -8.08 14.88
N PHE A 206 9.80 -6.91 15.05
CA PHE A 206 10.18 -6.36 16.36
C PHE A 206 9.08 -5.55 17.05
N ALA A 207 8.06 -5.08 16.35
CA ALA A 207 6.94 -4.36 16.94
C ALA A 207 6.16 -5.30 17.89
N GLY A 208 5.91 -4.86 19.10
CA GLY A 208 5.05 -5.57 20.06
C GLY A 208 5.73 -6.67 20.88
N SER A 209 7.07 -6.79 20.89
CA SER A 209 7.79 -7.60 21.90
C SER A 209 7.85 -6.93 23.28
N GLY A 210 7.23 -5.76 23.41
CA GLY A 210 7.20 -4.96 24.64
C GLY A 210 5.91 -5.09 25.44
N HIS A 211 5.31 -6.27 25.57
CA HIS A 211 4.39 -6.50 26.69
C HIS A 211 5.23 -6.57 27.96
N LYS A 212 5.45 -5.40 28.58
CA LYS A 212 5.84 -5.34 30.00
C LYS A 212 4.74 -6.04 30.80
N LYS A 213 5.19 -7.04 31.57
CA LYS A 213 4.46 -7.68 32.66
C LYS A 213 3.84 -6.63 33.58
#